data_870dd19c64efe3085fe7e8b5b196ed47
#
_entry.id   870dd19c64efe3085fe7e8b5b196ed47
#
_cell.length_a   1.000
_cell.length_b   1.000
_cell.length_c   1.000
_cell.angle_alpha   90.00
_cell.angle_beta   90.00
_cell.angle_gamma   90.00
#
_symmetry.space_group_name_H-M   'P 1'
#
loop_
_entity.id
_entity.type
_entity.pdbx_description
1 polymer ?
#
loop_
_entity_poly.entity_id
_entity_poly.type
_entity_poly.pdbx_seq_one_letter_code
_entity_poly.pdbx_strand_id
1 'polypeptide(L)'
;MIYRITTVEDLKKLTPLVEDLYKKVYCVSKNLNNFKKIWLETWSKEISSSGKLGKKVFVMEENEEIIGFFGFTIYINELDGVLSSQEHGWYVKEGKRGAGIKLLKKCESYAKSLGCKRFVMGHHQSDYVPKNLTKIYERMGYELQCTMYGKEL
;
A
#
# COMPACT_ATOMS: atom_id res chain seq x y z
N MET A 1 3.92 -18.61 -5.96
CA MET A 1 3.66 -17.24 -5.47
C MET A 1 2.74 -16.54 -6.44
N ILE A 2 1.56 -16.14 -5.98
CA ILE A 2 0.48 -15.53 -6.77
C ILE A 2 0.38 -14.05 -6.37
N TYR A 3 0.19 -13.16 -7.36
CA TYR A 3 -0.07 -11.74 -7.16
C TYR A 3 -1.42 -11.43 -7.77
N ARG A 4 -2.38 -11.00 -6.97
CA ARG A 4 -3.75 -10.73 -7.42
C ARG A 4 -4.36 -9.54 -6.70
N ILE A 5 -5.38 -8.96 -7.30
CA ILE A 5 -6.19 -7.95 -6.65
C ILE A 5 -7.02 -8.59 -5.54
N THR A 6 -7.22 -7.85 -4.47
CA THR A 6 -7.95 -8.29 -3.28
C THR A 6 -9.45 -8.27 -3.53
N THR A 7 -10.16 -9.26 -3.01
CA THR A 7 -11.61 -9.26 -2.85
C THR A 7 -12.00 -8.74 -1.45
N VAL A 8 -13.28 -8.49 -1.20
CA VAL A 8 -13.76 -8.07 0.13
C VAL A 8 -13.52 -9.16 1.18
N GLU A 9 -13.65 -10.44 0.79
CA GLU A 9 -13.40 -11.59 1.67
C GLU A 9 -11.95 -11.66 2.15
N ASP A 10 -11.01 -11.25 1.30
CA ASP A 10 -9.59 -11.24 1.64
C ASP A 10 -9.26 -10.22 2.73
N LEU A 11 -10.03 -9.14 2.88
CA LEU A 11 -9.75 -8.09 3.85
C LEU A 11 -9.65 -8.61 5.29
N LYS A 12 -10.49 -9.58 5.65
CA LYS A 12 -10.42 -10.24 6.96
C LYS A 12 -9.10 -11.00 7.15
N LYS A 13 -8.65 -11.68 6.09
CA LYS A 13 -7.37 -12.41 6.09
C LYS A 13 -6.16 -11.47 6.12
N LEU A 14 -6.32 -10.25 5.57
CA LEU A 14 -5.30 -9.20 5.59
C LEU A 14 -5.16 -8.51 6.94
N THR A 15 -6.19 -8.50 7.76
CA THR A 15 -6.23 -7.75 9.03
C THR A 15 -4.98 -7.97 9.90
N PRO A 16 -4.48 -9.20 10.11
CA PRO A 16 -3.26 -9.42 10.91
C PRO A 16 -2.00 -8.76 10.32
N LEU A 17 -1.87 -8.75 8.99
CA LEU A 17 -0.73 -8.12 8.31
C LEU A 17 -0.79 -6.60 8.37
N VAL A 18 -1.97 -6.03 8.21
CA VAL A 18 -2.20 -4.58 8.33
C VAL A 18 -1.97 -4.12 9.76
N GLU A 19 -2.40 -4.93 10.75
CA GLU A 19 -2.14 -4.68 12.17
C GLU A 19 -0.65 -4.70 12.49
N ASP A 20 0.10 -5.65 11.95
CA ASP A 20 1.54 -5.75 12.14
C ASP A 20 2.28 -4.55 11.51
N LEU A 21 1.91 -4.16 10.29
CA LEU A 21 2.42 -2.94 9.65
C LEU A 21 2.14 -1.71 10.52
N TYR A 22 0.89 -1.56 10.99
CA TYR A 22 0.49 -0.41 11.79
C TYR A 22 1.30 -0.28 13.07
N LYS A 23 1.47 -1.38 13.81
CA LYS A 23 2.29 -1.41 15.03
C LYS A 23 3.74 -1.05 14.76
N LYS A 24 4.31 -1.55 13.66
CA LYS A 24 5.70 -1.33 13.29
C LYS A 24 5.99 0.09 12.82
N VAL A 25 5.11 0.66 12.02
CA VAL A 25 5.34 1.97 11.38
C VAL A 25 4.89 3.13 12.26
N TYR A 26 3.75 3.01 12.90
CA TYR A 26 3.15 4.13 13.63
C TYR A 26 3.38 4.08 15.14
N CYS A 27 3.99 3.01 15.69
CA CYS A 27 4.30 2.83 17.11
C CYS A 27 3.10 3.07 18.07
N VAL A 28 1.86 3.00 17.58
CA VAL A 28 0.66 3.37 18.34
C VAL A 28 -0.12 2.13 18.74
N SER A 29 0.00 1.74 20.02
CA SER A 29 -0.83 0.69 20.60
C SER A 29 -2.22 1.18 21.04
N LYS A 30 -2.42 2.49 21.17
CA LYS A 30 -3.54 3.07 21.91
C LYS A 30 -4.92 2.93 21.29
N ASN A 31 -5.05 2.61 19.98
CA ASN A 31 -6.35 2.56 19.30
C ASN A 31 -6.49 1.47 18.24
N LEU A 32 -5.82 0.34 18.44
CA LEU A 32 -5.75 -0.74 17.46
C LEU A 32 -7.13 -1.29 17.04
N ASN A 33 -8.07 -1.42 17.99
CA ASN A 33 -9.43 -1.91 17.70
C ASN A 33 -10.22 -0.91 16.85
N ASN A 34 -10.08 0.38 17.13
CA ASN A 34 -10.72 1.44 16.36
C ASN A 34 -10.09 1.51 14.94
N PHE A 35 -8.77 1.40 14.85
CA PHE A 35 -8.05 1.31 13.57
C PHE A 35 -8.55 0.14 12.72
N LYS A 36 -8.64 -1.07 13.28
CA LYS A 36 -9.15 -2.26 12.57
C LYS A 36 -10.57 -2.05 12.03
N LYS A 37 -11.46 -1.50 12.86
CA LYS A 37 -12.84 -1.22 12.46
C LYS A 37 -12.90 -0.24 11.31
N ILE A 38 -12.24 0.92 11.43
CA ILE A 38 -12.19 1.95 10.39
C ILE A 38 -11.56 1.40 9.11
N TRP A 39 -10.45 0.66 9.23
CA TRP A 39 -9.77 0.07 8.07
C TRP A 39 -10.71 -0.88 7.32
N LEU A 40 -11.35 -1.83 8.00
CA LEU A 40 -12.26 -2.79 7.39
C LEU A 40 -13.47 -2.10 6.75
N GLU A 41 -14.11 -1.16 7.43
CA GLU A 41 -15.30 -0.46 6.92
C GLU A 41 -14.95 0.39 5.69
N THR A 42 -13.88 1.18 5.77
CA THR A 42 -13.47 2.08 4.67
C THR A 42 -13.03 1.29 3.45
N TRP A 43 -12.16 0.31 3.64
CA TRP A 43 -11.61 -0.47 2.53
C TRP A 43 -12.65 -1.38 1.88
N SER A 44 -13.59 -1.94 2.66
CA SER A 44 -14.68 -2.75 2.11
C SER A 44 -15.55 -1.94 1.16
N LYS A 45 -15.93 -0.72 1.55
CA LYS A 45 -16.72 0.17 0.70
C LYS A 45 -15.99 0.50 -0.61
N GLU A 46 -14.73 0.87 -0.52
CA GLU A 46 -13.98 1.33 -1.68
C GLU A 46 -13.55 0.19 -2.62
N ILE A 47 -13.23 -0.99 -2.10
CA ILE A 47 -12.93 -2.17 -2.93
C ILE A 47 -14.19 -2.68 -3.63
N SER A 48 -15.36 -2.59 -2.99
CA SER A 48 -16.64 -2.97 -3.58
C SER A 48 -17.08 -2.02 -4.69
N SER A 49 -16.59 -0.78 -4.69
CA SER A 49 -16.89 0.16 -5.77
C SER A 49 -16.16 -0.27 -7.06
N SER A 50 -16.91 -0.76 -8.03
CA SER A 50 -16.42 -1.26 -9.32
C SER A 50 -15.99 -0.12 -10.25
N GLY A 51 -15.04 0.70 -9.87
CA GLY A 51 -14.58 1.83 -10.67
C GLY A 51 -13.08 1.80 -10.94
N LYS A 52 -12.65 2.58 -11.94
CA LYS A 52 -11.23 2.83 -12.21
C LYS A 52 -10.58 3.59 -11.06
N LEU A 53 -11.29 4.60 -10.52
CA LEU A 53 -10.86 5.42 -9.39
C LEU A 53 -11.05 4.67 -8.06
N GLY A 54 -10.42 5.17 -7.00
CA GLY A 54 -10.54 4.64 -5.64
C GLY A 54 -9.45 3.64 -5.26
N LYS A 55 -9.64 3.03 -4.09
CA LYS A 55 -8.64 2.14 -3.47
C LYS A 55 -8.54 0.80 -4.18
N LYS A 56 -7.31 0.36 -4.34
CA LYS A 56 -6.93 -0.95 -4.85
C LYS A 56 -5.97 -1.61 -3.86
N VAL A 57 -6.12 -2.90 -3.66
CA VAL A 57 -5.19 -3.69 -2.85
C VAL A 57 -4.74 -4.89 -3.67
N PHE A 58 -3.46 -5.05 -3.78
CA PHE A 58 -2.86 -6.28 -4.26
C PHE A 58 -2.39 -7.12 -3.10
N VAL A 59 -2.61 -8.42 -3.20
CA VAL A 59 -2.07 -9.41 -2.27
C VAL A 59 -1.03 -10.27 -2.95
N MET A 60 -0.09 -10.71 -2.15
CA MET A 60 0.86 -11.74 -2.50
C MET A 60 0.55 -12.98 -1.69
N GLU A 61 0.32 -14.08 -2.39
CA GLU A 61 -0.11 -15.34 -1.81
C GLU A 61 0.90 -16.45 -2.12
N GLU A 62 1.21 -17.27 -1.14
CA GLU A 62 2.07 -18.43 -1.23
C GLU A 62 1.47 -19.56 -0.39
N ASN A 63 1.28 -20.74 -0.99
CA ASN A 63 0.66 -21.91 -0.34
C ASN A 63 -0.68 -21.56 0.33
N GLU A 64 -1.56 -20.85 -0.38
CA GLU A 64 -2.89 -20.40 0.08
C GLU A 64 -2.87 -19.40 1.26
N GLU A 65 -1.68 -18.94 1.66
CA GLU A 65 -1.51 -17.93 2.69
C GLU A 65 -1.16 -16.57 2.08
N ILE A 66 -1.85 -15.50 2.53
CA ILE A 66 -1.47 -14.13 2.16
C ILE A 66 -0.24 -13.74 3.00
N ILE A 67 0.86 -13.49 2.31
CA ILE A 67 2.15 -13.16 2.93
C ILE A 67 2.59 -11.71 2.72
N GLY A 68 1.81 -10.94 1.97
CA GLY A 68 2.06 -9.52 1.77
C GLY A 68 0.90 -8.82 1.09
N PHE A 69 0.88 -7.50 1.20
CA PHE A 69 -0.09 -6.66 0.51
C PHE A 69 0.52 -5.32 0.09
N PHE A 70 -0.13 -4.68 -0.87
CA PHE A 70 0.15 -3.33 -1.32
C PHE A 70 -1.16 -2.61 -1.60
N GLY A 71 -1.43 -1.57 -0.82
CA GLY A 71 -2.61 -0.72 -0.96
C GLY A 71 -2.28 0.63 -1.59
N PHE A 72 -3.09 1.06 -2.55
CA PHE A 72 -2.96 2.36 -3.20
C PHE A 72 -4.31 2.89 -3.67
N THR A 73 -4.41 4.20 -3.87
CA THR A 73 -5.58 4.85 -4.45
C THR A 73 -5.27 5.35 -5.85
N ILE A 74 -6.20 5.19 -6.77
CA ILE A 74 -6.19 5.83 -8.09
C ILE A 74 -7.10 7.04 -8.04
N TYR A 75 -6.59 8.21 -8.41
CA TYR A 75 -7.28 9.49 -8.33
C TYR A 75 -6.87 10.41 -9.48
N ILE A 76 -7.69 11.42 -9.74
CA ILE A 76 -7.32 12.53 -10.62
C ILE A 76 -6.65 13.59 -9.74
N ASN A 77 -5.42 13.95 -10.07
CA ASN A 77 -4.72 15.01 -9.35
C ASN A 77 -5.36 16.35 -9.71
N GLU A 78 -5.85 17.07 -8.70
CA GLU A 78 -6.61 18.30 -8.87
C GLU A 78 -5.78 19.46 -9.46
N LEU A 79 -4.45 19.43 -9.30
CA LEU A 79 -3.58 20.50 -9.78
C LEU A 79 -3.31 20.45 -11.28
N ASP A 80 -3.29 19.26 -11.86
CA ASP A 80 -2.91 19.08 -13.27
C ASP A 80 -3.84 18.16 -14.07
N GLY A 81 -4.90 17.64 -13.43
CA GLY A 81 -5.87 16.73 -14.06
C GLY A 81 -5.32 15.35 -14.43
N VAL A 82 -4.11 15.04 -14.02
CA VAL A 82 -3.43 13.78 -14.38
C VAL A 82 -3.93 12.62 -13.53
N LEU A 83 -4.31 11.51 -14.18
CA LEU A 83 -4.62 10.28 -13.47
C LEU A 83 -3.36 9.74 -12.80
N SER A 84 -3.41 9.65 -11.49
CA SER A 84 -2.30 9.32 -10.61
C SER A 84 -2.67 8.20 -9.66
N SER A 85 -1.68 7.56 -9.08
CA SER A 85 -1.87 6.61 -7.99
C SER A 85 -0.94 6.94 -6.83
N GLN A 86 -1.40 6.69 -5.60
CA GLN A 86 -0.65 6.95 -4.37
C GLN A 86 -0.74 5.75 -3.44
N GLU A 87 0.41 5.33 -2.94
CA GLU A 87 0.54 4.26 -1.94
C GLU A 87 -0.05 4.67 -0.60
N HIS A 88 -0.67 3.70 0.11
CA HIS A 88 -1.20 3.84 1.46
C HIS A 88 -0.64 2.84 2.45
N GLY A 89 -0.06 1.76 1.97
CA GLY A 89 0.55 0.75 2.82
C GLY A 89 1.12 -0.39 2.01
N TRP A 90 2.33 -0.74 2.34
CA TRP A 90 3.08 -1.79 1.70
C TRP A 90 3.77 -2.65 2.76
N TYR A 91 3.43 -3.92 2.80
CA TYR A 91 3.97 -4.85 3.78
C TYR A 91 4.17 -6.25 3.19
N VAL A 92 5.27 -6.88 3.58
CA VAL A 92 5.56 -8.28 3.27
C VAL A 92 6.14 -8.92 4.51
N LYS A 93 5.68 -10.13 4.85
CA LYS A 93 6.22 -10.92 5.96
C LYS A 93 7.73 -11.06 5.85
N GLU A 94 8.40 -11.09 7.00
CA GLU A 94 9.84 -11.27 7.09
C GLU A 94 10.31 -12.55 6.37
N GLY A 95 11.57 -12.57 5.95
CA GLY A 95 12.17 -13.71 5.23
C GLY A 95 11.83 -13.79 3.73
N LYS A 96 10.96 -12.93 3.19
CA LYS A 96 10.57 -12.94 1.78
C LYS A 96 11.34 -11.89 0.95
N ARG A 97 12.67 -12.03 0.91
CA ARG A 97 13.56 -11.08 0.23
C ARG A 97 13.17 -10.84 -1.24
N GLY A 98 13.08 -9.58 -1.63
CA GLY A 98 12.77 -9.16 -3.00
C GLY A 98 11.30 -9.31 -3.41
N ALA A 99 10.47 -9.98 -2.62
CA ALA A 99 9.06 -10.20 -2.93
C ALA A 99 8.27 -8.88 -2.94
N GLY A 100 8.60 -7.95 -2.05
CA GLY A 100 7.99 -6.62 -2.02
C GLY A 100 8.20 -5.83 -3.32
N ILE A 101 9.39 -5.86 -3.88
CA ILE A 101 9.69 -5.19 -5.16
C ILE A 101 8.88 -5.80 -6.31
N LYS A 102 8.71 -7.12 -6.32
CA LYS A 102 7.88 -7.79 -7.32
C LYS A 102 6.41 -7.38 -7.19
N LEU A 103 5.92 -7.25 -5.95
CA LEU A 103 4.56 -6.79 -5.67
C LEU A 103 4.36 -5.34 -6.14
N LEU A 104 5.29 -4.44 -5.81
CA LEU A 104 5.28 -3.04 -6.26
C LEU A 104 5.21 -2.96 -7.80
N LYS A 105 6.08 -3.68 -8.51
CA LYS A 105 6.07 -3.70 -9.99
C LYS A 105 4.74 -4.19 -10.58
N LYS A 106 4.05 -5.11 -9.92
CA LYS A 106 2.71 -5.54 -10.33
C LYS A 106 1.67 -4.44 -10.16
N CYS A 107 1.74 -3.69 -9.04
CA CYS A 107 0.87 -2.54 -8.79
C CYS A 107 1.11 -1.41 -9.79
N GLU A 108 2.37 -1.09 -10.08
CA GLU A 108 2.75 -0.10 -11.11
C GLU A 108 2.19 -0.49 -12.49
N SER A 109 2.40 -1.75 -12.90
CA SER A 109 1.91 -2.26 -14.18
C SER A 109 0.38 -2.19 -14.27
N TYR A 110 -0.32 -2.51 -13.19
CA TYR A 110 -1.78 -2.40 -13.13
C TYR A 110 -2.22 -0.94 -13.20
N ALA A 111 -1.65 -0.04 -12.41
CA ALA A 111 -1.98 1.39 -12.48
C ALA A 111 -1.74 1.96 -13.87
N LYS A 112 -0.63 1.59 -14.51
CA LYS A 112 -0.31 1.97 -15.89
C LYS A 112 -1.34 1.46 -16.89
N SER A 113 -1.82 0.22 -16.73
CA SER A 113 -2.87 -0.36 -17.61
C SER A 113 -4.20 0.38 -17.50
N LEU A 114 -4.47 1.01 -16.37
CA LEU A 114 -5.63 1.89 -16.17
C LEU A 114 -5.39 3.32 -16.66
N GLY A 115 -4.21 3.62 -17.20
CA GLY A 115 -3.83 4.92 -17.76
C GLY A 115 -3.25 5.91 -16.75
N CYS A 116 -2.87 5.46 -15.54
CA CYS A 116 -2.12 6.32 -14.62
C CYS A 116 -0.79 6.74 -15.24
N LYS A 117 -0.46 8.02 -15.09
CA LYS A 117 0.79 8.62 -15.57
C LYS A 117 1.80 8.81 -14.45
N ARG A 118 1.35 8.67 -13.20
CA ARG A 118 2.15 8.91 -12.00
C ARG A 118 1.84 7.86 -10.94
N PHE A 119 2.88 7.36 -10.27
CA PHE A 119 2.78 6.47 -9.14
C PHE A 119 3.59 7.08 -7.98
N VAL A 120 2.92 7.46 -6.89
CA VAL A 120 3.51 8.13 -5.74
C VAL A 120 3.70 7.14 -4.61
N MET A 121 4.92 7.10 -4.06
CA MET A 121 5.30 6.24 -2.94
C MET A 121 5.54 7.07 -1.68
N GLY A 122 5.07 6.56 -0.55
CA GLY A 122 5.39 7.09 0.77
C GLY A 122 6.71 6.51 1.31
N HIS A 123 7.39 7.28 2.15
CA HIS A 123 8.52 6.81 2.93
C HIS A 123 8.37 7.28 4.36
N HIS A 124 7.95 6.39 5.26
CA HIS A 124 7.87 6.68 6.68
C HIS A 124 9.24 6.51 7.33
N GLN A 125 9.63 7.47 8.16
CA GLN A 125 10.83 7.36 8.99
C GLN A 125 10.51 6.50 10.22
N SER A 126 10.82 5.22 10.15
CA SER A 126 10.71 4.30 11.29
C SER A 126 11.85 3.27 11.24
N ASP A 127 12.17 2.68 12.38
CA ASP A 127 13.23 1.65 12.46
C ASP A 127 12.89 0.38 11.67
N TYR A 128 11.64 0.18 11.31
CA TYR A 128 11.16 -0.97 10.52
C TYR A 128 11.22 -0.75 9.03
N VAL A 129 11.38 0.49 8.58
CA VAL A 129 11.55 0.78 7.16
C VAL A 129 12.99 0.54 6.76
N PRO A 130 13.26 -0.24 5.69
CA PRO A 130 14.63 -0.48 5.26
C PRO A 130 15.40 0.81 5.03
N LYS A 131 16.54 0.97 5.69
CA LYS A 131 17.42 2.16 5.58
C LYS A 131 17.84 2.50 4.14
N ASN A 132 17.80 1.52 3.25
CA ASN A 132 18.14 1.69 1.84
C ASN A 132 16.92 1.86 0.93
N LEU A 133 15.72 2.07 1.49
CA LEU A 133 14.48 2.17 0.70
C LEU A 133 14.52 3.32 -0.31
N THR A 134 15.06 4.48 0.09
CA THR A 134 15.27 5.62 -0.83
C THR A 134 16.11 5.22 -2.03
N LYS A 135 17.24 4.53 -1.82
CA LYS A 135 18.10 4.04 -2.92
C LYS A 135 17.38 3.03 -3.82
N ILE A 136 16.45 2.25 -3.25
CA ILE A 136 15.62 1.33 -4.05
C ILE A 136 14.67 2.13 -4.93
N TYR A 137 13.99 3.13 -4.39
CA TYR A 137 13.10 4.00 -5.16
C TYR A 137 13.85 4.72 -6.29
N GLU A 138 14.99 5.34 -6.01
CA GLU A 138 15.83 6.00 -7.01
C GLU A 138 16.24 5.05 -8.16
N ARG A 139 16.66 3.82 -7.82
CA ARG A 139 17.00 2.78 -8.83
C ARG A 139 15.81 2.32 -9.67
N MET A 140 14.59 2.49 -9.14
CA MET A 140 13.35 2.20 -9.86
C MET A 140 12.83 3.40 -10.66
N GLY A 141 13.53 4.54 -10.63
CA GLY A 141 13.18 5.75 -11.36
C GLY A 141 12.23 6.68 -10.61
N TYR A 142 12.05 6.49 -9.28
CA TYR A 142 11.33 7.45 -8.45
C TYR A 142 12.22 8.64 -8.10
N GLU A 143 11.62 9.81 -8.10
CA GLU A 143 12.25 11.07 -7.70
C GLU A 143 11.57 11.62 -6.44
N LEU A 144 12.35 12.21 -5.53
CA LEU A 144 11.82 12.88 -4.35
C LEU A 144 11.01 14.12 -4.79
N GLN A 145 9.71 14.13 -4.47
CA GLN A 145 8.83 15.23 -4.86
C GLN A 145 8.48 16.16 -3.71
N CYS A 146 8.32 15.64 -2.50
CA CYS A 146 8.01 16.45 -1.32
C CYS A 146 8.47 15.77 -0.03
N THR A 147 8.60 16.58 1.02
CA THR A 147 8.78 16.12 2.41
C THR A 147 7.59 16.58 3.23
N MET A 148 6.98 15.67 3.99
CA MET A 148 5.80 15.97 4.83
C MET A 148 6.20 15.99 6.30
N TYR A 149 5.68 16.96 7.04
CA TYR A 149 5.82 17.08 8.49
C TYR A 149 4.44 17.00 9.14
N GLY A 150 4.33 16.25 10.24
CA GLY A 150 3.10 16.11 11.03
C GLY A 150 3.32 16.58 12.47
N LYS A 151 2.26 17.06 13.10
CA LYS A 151 2.21 17.44 14.53
C LYS A 151 0.88 16.98 15.10
N GLU A 152 0.91 16.33 16.26
CA GLU A 152 -0.31 16.13 17.05
C GLU A 152 -0.75 17.45 17.69
N LEU A 153 -2.08 17.70 17.70
CA LEU A 153 -2.70 18.92 18.24
C LEU A 153 -3.41 18.65 19.56
#